data_ad4a886c41430da792cf0dd0f4d13ca1
#
_entry.id   ad4a886c41430da792cf0dd0f4d13ca1
#
_cell.length_a   1.000
_cell.length_b   1.000
_cell.length_c   1.000
_cell.angle_alpha   90.00
_cell.angle_beta   90.00
_cell.angle_gamma   90.00
#
_symmetry.space_group_name_H-M   'P 1'
#
loop_
_entity.id
_entity.type
_entity.pdbx_description
1 polymer ?
#
loop_
_entity_poly.entity_id
_entity_poly.type
_entity_poly.pdbx_seq_one_letter_code
_entity_poly.pdbx_strand_id
1 'polypeptide(L)'
;MNGEIRLIPYVTNEQIMDVNELPEGIKVIKAPEMWAKGVKGKNIKVAVLDTGCDTRHPDLKNQIIGGKNFTDDDGGKEDAISDYNGHGTHVAGTIAANDSNGGIAGVAPEASLLIVKVLGGENGSGQYEWIINGINYAVEQKVDIISMSLGGPSDVPELEEAVKNAVKNGVLVVCAAGNEGDGDERTEELSYPAAYNEVIAVGSVSVARELSEFSNANKEIDLVAPGENILSTLPNKKYGKLTGTSMAAPHVSGALALIKSYEEESFQRKLSESEVFAQLIRRTLPLDIAKTLAGNGFLYLTAPDELAEKAEQSHLLTL
;
A
#
# COMPACT_ATOMS: atom_id res chain seq x y z
N MET A 1 -0.45 -28.06 0.76
CA MET A 1 -1.25 -26.99 0.13
C MET A 1 -0.65 -26.66 -1.22
N ASN A 2 -1.30 -27.08 -2.32
CA ASN A 2 -0.77 -26.90 -3.68
C ASN A 2 -1.55 -25.76 -4.35
N GLY A 3 -1.36 -24.53 -3.90
CA GLY A 3 -1.87 -23.35 -4.55
C GLY A 3 -0.74 -22.33 -4.68
N GLU A 4 -0.55 -21.75 -5.86
CA GLU A 4 0.37 -20.65 -6.07
C GLU A 4 -0.34 -19.33 -5.79
N ILE A 5 0.30 -18.48 -5.01
CA ILE A 5 0.00 -17.07 -4.89
C ILE A 5 1.09 -16.33 -5.66
N ARG A 6 0.74 -15.20 -6.26
CA ARG A 6 1.66 -14.49 -7.15
C ARG A 6 1.48 -12.98 -7.07
N LEU A 7 2.40 -12.28 -7.68
CA LEU A 7 2.16 -10.89 -8.03
C LEU A 7 0.85 -10.76 -8.80
N ILE A 8 0.05 -9.81 -8.40
CA ILE A 8 -1.09 -9.37 -9.22
C ILE A 8 -0.52 -8.85 -10.54
N PRO A 9 -1.01 -9.31 -11.70
CA PRO A 9 -0.48 -8.89 -13.00
C PRO A 9 -0.41 -7.37 -13.10
N TYR A 10 0.72 -6.83 -13.52
CA TYR A 10 0.93 -5.39 -13.64
C TYR A 10 1.61 -5.04 -14.95
N VAL A 11 1.55 -3.77 -15.35
CA VAL A 11 2.17 -3.27 -16.59
C VAL A 11 3.36 -2.39 -16.24
N THR A 12 4.50 -2.64 -16.87
CA THR A 12 5.67 -1.74 -16.85
C THR A 12 5.53 -0.75 -17.99
N ASN A 13 5.28 0.52 -17.65
CA ASN A 13 5.07 1.58 -18.65
C ASN A 13 6.38 2.23 -19.09
N GLU A 14 7.31 2.51 -18.16
CA GLU A 14 8.53 3.25 -18.43
C GLU A 14 9.62 2.93 -17.41
N GLN A 15 10.89 2.92 -17.83
CA GLN A 15 12.07 2.95 -16.94
C GLN A 15 12.84 4.25 -17.14
N ILE A 16 13.27 4.88 -16.06
CA ILE A 16 13.89 6.19 -16.02
C ILE A 16 15.19 6.10 -15.21
N MET A 17 16.26 6.76 -15.65
CA MET A 17 17.57 6.67 -14.98
C MET A 17 17.74 7.73 -13.90
N ASP A 18 17.27 8.95 -14.15
CA ASP A 18 17.38 10.09 -13.23
C ASP A 18 16.00 10.75 -13.07
N VAL A 19 15.58 10.91 -11.82
CA VAL A 19 14.34 11.58 -11.46
C VAL A 19 14.62 12.55 -10.32
N ASN A 20 14.03 13.72 -10.38
CA ASN A 20 14.02 14.70 -9.30
C ASN A 20 12.66 15.40 -9.32
N GLU A 21 11.62 14.62 -9.03
CA GLU A 21 10.25 15.12 -9.00
C GLU A 21 9.41 14.38 -7.98
N LEU A 22 8.41 15.07 -7.44
CA LEU A 22 7.41 14.44 -6.62
C LEU A 22 6.42 13.68 -7.51
N PRO A 23 6.23 12.34 -7.31
CA PRO A 23 5.28 11.56 -8.10
C PRO A 23 3.84 12.12 -8.02
N GLU A 24 3.13 12.08 -9.14
CA GLU A 24 1.79 12.68 -9.22
C GLU A 24 0.79 11.99 -8.29
N GLY A 25 0.88 10.65 -8.14
CA GLY A 25 0.06 9.90 -7.19
C GLY A 25 0.15 10.44 -5.76
N ILE A 26 1.36 10.84 -5.34
CA ILE A 26 1.60 11.41 -4.00
C ILE A 26 0.94 12.79 -3.84
N LYS A 27 0.96 13.62 -4.90
CA LYS A 27 0.34 14.95 -4.89
C LYS A 27 -1.19 14.88 -4.84
N VAL A 28 -1.80 14.03 -5.67
CA VAL A 28 -3.26 14.01 -5.82
C VAL A 28 -3.98 13.45 -4.58
N ILE A 29 -3.31 12.63 -3.76
CA ILE A 29 -3.82 12.16 -2.46
C ILE A 29 -3.56 13.15 -1.32
N LYS A 30 -2.90 14.29 -1.57
CA LYS A 30 -2.62 15.35 -0.59
C LYS A 30 -1.60 14.96 0.50
N ALA A 31 -0.62 14.11 0.19
CA ALA A 31 0.45 13.77 1.13
C ALA A 31 1.34 14.98 1.50
N PRO A 32 1.71 15.89 0.55
CA PRO A 32 2.50 17.08 0.88
C PRO A 32 1.85 18.00 1.91
N GLU A 33 0.52 18.07 1.92
CA GLU A 33 -0.22 18.87 2.89
C GLU A 33 -0.11 18.29 4.32
N MET A 34 0.00 16.95 4.45
CA MET A 34 0.33 16.32 5.74
C MET A 34 1.78 16.60 6.15
N TRP A 35 2.72 16.56 5.18
CA TRP A 35 4.12 16.90 5.46
C TRP A 35 4.30 18.35 5.92
N ALA A 36 3.52 19.27 5.37
CA ALA A 36 3.51 20.68 5.80
C ALA A 36 3.08 20.85 7.29
N LYS A 37 2.30 19.90 7.81
CA LYS A 37 1.95 19.81 9.24
C LYS A 37 3.02 19.11 10.08
N GLY A 38 4.17 18.72 9.50
CA GLY A 38 5.23 17.96 10.17
C GLY A 38 5.00 16.44 10.20
N VAL A 39 3.95 15.94 9.56
CA VAL A 39 3.55 14.53 9.62
C VAL A 39 4.12 13.79 8.40
N LYS A 40 5.12 12.93 8.61
CA LYS A 40 5.84 12.19 7.56
C LYS A 40 5.92 10.68 7.82
N GLY A 41 5.14 10.16 8.78
CA GLY A 41 5.11 8.74 9.12
C GLY A 41 6.21 8.29 10.09
N LYS A 42 6.87 9.22 10.77
CA LYS A 42 7.94 8.91 11.73
C LYS A 42 7.46 7.97 12.84
N ASN A 43 8.30 6.99 13.19
CA ASN A 43 8.05 5.95 14.19
C ASN A 43 6.96 4.92 13.79
N ILE A 44 6.45 4.95 12.58
CA ILE A 44 5.53 3.93 12.07
C ILE A 44 6.34 2.90 11.27
N LYS A 45 6.07 1.62 11.52
CA LYS A 45 6.72 0.50 10.84
C LYS A 45 5.75 -0.14 9.84
N VAL A 46 6.18 -0.25 8.60
CA VAL A 46 5.43 -0.91 7.53
C VAL A 46 6.19 -2.15 7.05
N ALA A 47 5.57 -3.32 7.16
CA ALA A 47 6.09 -4.53 6.53
C ALA A 47 5.64 -4.56 5.06
N VAL A 48 6.58 -4.72 4.14
CA VAL A 48 6.32 -4.90 2.70
C VAL A 48 6.51 -6.38 2.39
N LEU A 49 5.40 -7.10 2.18
CA LEU A 49 5.39 -8.52 1.81
C LEU A 49 5.34 -8.61 0.29
N ASP A 50 6.51 -8.85 -0.33
CA ASP A 50 6.65 -8.73 -1.78
C ASP A 50 7.88 -9.52 -2.32
N THR A 51 8.43 -9.14 -3.47
CA THR A 51 9.58 -9.78 -4.14
C THR A 51 10.94 -9.45 -3.52
N GLY A 52 10.98 -8.69 -2.44
CA GLY A 52 12.20 -8.15 -1.84
C GLY A 52 12.36 -6.65 -2.11
N CYS A 53 13.57 -6.12 -1.93
CA CYS A 53 13.85 -4.69 -2.17
C CYS A 53 15.32 -4.45 -2.52
N ASP A 54 15.62 -3.46 -3.37
CA ASP A 54 16.98 -2.91 -3.49
C ASP A 54 17.33 -2.07 -2.25
N THR A 55 17.89 -2.70 -1.25
CA THR A 55 18.27 -2.07 0.02
C THR A 55 19.37 -1.00 -0.10
N ARG A 56 19.99 -0.88 -1.28
CA ARG A 56 21.03 0.12 -1.59
C ARG A 56 20.51 1.27 -2.43
N HIS A 57 19.22 1.27 -2.80
CA HIS A 57 18.61 2.37 -3.51
C HIS A 57 18.75 3.67 -2.70
N PRO A 58 19.24 4.79 -3.28
CA PRO A 58 19.53 6.01 -2.53
C PRO A 58 18.33 6.53 -1.74
N ASP A 59 17.12 6.42 -2.30
CA ASP A 59 15.88 6.93 -1.71
C ASP A 59 15.25 5.95 -0.69
N LEU A 60 15.75 4.71 -0.58
CA LEU A 60 15.17 3.69 0.31
C LEU A 60 16.09 3.25 1.45
N LYS A 61 17.40 3.30 1.26
CA LYS A 61 18.39 2.70 2.16
C LYS A 61 18.28 3.15 3.63
N ASN A 62 17.79 4.37 3.87
CA ASN A 62 17.67 4.93 5.20
C ASN A 62 16.33 4.58 5.89
N GLN A 63 15.33 4.14 5.13
CA GLN A 63 14.02 3.73 5.61
C GLN A 63 13.97 2.24 5.97
N ILE A 64 14.84 1.41 5.39
CA ILE A 64 14.85 -0.03 5.61
C ILE A 64 15.50 -0.36 6.95
N ILE A 65 14.74 -0.98 7.85
CA ILE A 65 15.18 -1.36 9.20
C ILE A 65 15.57 -2.84 9.32
N GLY A 66 15.41 -3.62 8.26
CA GLY A 66 15.72 -5.04 8.20
C GLY A 66 14.76 -5.79 7.30
N GLY A 67 14.79 -7.11 7.39
CA GLY A 67 13.89 -7.96 6.62
C GLY A 67 14.20 -9.43 6.77
N LYS A 68 13.39 -10.27 6.10
CA LYS A 68 13.56 -11.73 6.06
C LYS A 68 13.07 -12.29 4.73
N ASN A 69 13.80 -13.27 4.22
CA ASN A 69 13.45 -14.05 3.04
C ASN A 69 12.80 -15.37 3.47
N PHE A 70 11.63 -15.64 2.91
CA PHE A 70 10.87 -16.89 3.09
C PHE A 70 10.86 -17.76 1.83
N THR A 71 11.49 -17.28 0.75
CA THR A 71 11.54 -17.96 -0.55
C THR A 71 12.77 -18.84 -0.69
N ASP A 72 12.81 -19.63 -1.75
CA ASP A 72 13.97 -20.46 -2.09
C ASP A 72 15.10 -19.66 -2.81
N ASP A 73 14.86 -18.37 -3.10
CA ASP A 73 15.88 -17.49 -3.69
C ASP A 73 17.12 -17.44 -2.80
N ASP A 74 18.29 -17.28 -3.42
CA ASP A 74 19.59 -17.25 -2.73
C ASP A 74 19.87 -18.51 -1.88
N GLY A 75 19.24 -19.64 -2.25
CA GLY A 75 19.34 -20.90 -1.51
C GLY A 75 18.64 -20.86 -0.15
N GLY A 76 17.59 -20.06 -0.04
CA GLY A 76 16.76 -19.92 1.17
C GLY A 76 17.48 -19.19 2.32
N LYS A 77 18.48 -18.35 2.04
CA LYS A 77 19.14 -17.54 3.07
C LYS A 77 18.18 -16.49 3.61
N GLU A 78 17.90 -16.54 4.90
CA GLU A 78 16.90 -15.68 5.56
C GLU A 78 17.19 -14.18 5.48
N ASP A 79 18.46 -13.78 5.37
CA ASP A 79 18.89 -12.37 5.27
C ASP A 79 18.98 -11.86 3.82
N ALA A 80 18.75 -12.71 2.83
CA ALA A 80 18.81 -12.36 1.41
C ALA A 80 17.48 -11.82 0.91
N ILE A 81 17.26 -10.52 1.08
CA ILE A 81 16.03 -9.81 0.71
C ILE A 81 16.12 -9.03 -0.60
N SER A 82 17.08 -9.39 -1.46
CA SER A 82 17.26 -8.75 -2.77
C SER A 82 16.05 -8.95 -3.67
N ASP A 83 15.73 -7.89 -4.42
CA ASP A 83 14.62 -7.89 -5.38
C ASP A 83 15.14 -8.21 -6.80
N TYR A 84 14.76 -9.34 -7.35
CA TYR A 84 15.11 -9.79 -8.70
C TYR A 84 14.04 -9.46 -9.75
N ASN A 85 12.86 -9.04 -9.30
CA ASN A 85 11.73 -8.69 -10.15
C ASN A 85 11.61 -7.16 -10.35
N GLY A 86 11.75 -6.39 -9.27
CA GLY A 86 11.61 -4.95 -9.24
C GLY A 86 10.32 -4.44 -8.62
N HIS A 87 9.32 -5.31 -8.46
CA HIS A 87 8.01 -4.94 -7.96
C HIS A 87 8.05 -4.50 -6.48
N GLY A 88 8.69 -5.26 -5.61
CA GLY A 88 8.78 -4.92 -4.18
C GLY A 88 9.57 -3.62 -3.93
N THR A 89 10.60 -3.35 -4.75
CA THR A 89 11.32 -2.07 -4.70
C THR A 89 10.41 -0.91 -5.08
N HIS A 90 9.52 -1.10 -6.07
CA HIS A 90 8.56 -0.09 -6.50
C HIS A 90 7.51 0.18 -5.42
N VAL A 91 6.95 -0.87 -4.83
CA VAL A 91 6.00 -0.79 -3.72
C VAL A 91 6.63 -0.05 -2.52
N ALA A 92 7.84 -0.45 -2.12
CA ALA A 92 8.58 0.18 -1.03
C ALA A 92 8.80 1.69 -1.26
N GLY A 93 9.15 2.07 -2.50
CA GLY A 93 9.32 3.48 -2.89
C GLY A 93 8.05 4.30 -2.81
N THR A 94 6.94 3.74 -3.26
CA THR A 94 5.63 4.42 -3.17
C THR A 94 5.23 4.67 -1.71
N ILE A 95 5.55 3.74 -0.80
CA ILE A 95 5.29 3.93 0.63
C ILE A 95 6.20 4.98 1.24
N ALA A 96 7.54 4.85 1.08
CA ALA A 96 8.47 5.57 1.95
C ALA A 96 9.79 6.00 1.28
N ALA A 97 9.85 6.17 -0.05
CA ALA A 97 11.02 6.80 -0.65
C ALA A 97 11.26 8.17 -0.02
N ASN A 98 12.55 8.55 0.13
CA ASN A 98 12.95 9.81 0.75
C ASN A 98 13.92 10.55 -0.17
N ASP A 99 13.50 11.69 -0.66
CA ASP A 99 14.19 12.54 -1.63
C ASP A 99 15.31 13.41 -1.07
N SER A 100 15.78 13.13 0.15
CA SER A 100 16.81 13.97 0.82
C SER A 100 18.10 14.18 0.01
N ASN A 101 18.34 13.36 -1.00
CA ASN A 101 19.50 13.44 -1.90
C ASN A 101 19.13 13.69 -3.38
N GLY A 102 17.94 14.20 -3.64
CA GLY A 102 17.31 14.16 -4.96
C GLY A 102 16.62 12.82 -5.18
N GLY A 103 15.87 12.65 -6.28
CA GLY A 103 15.07 11.45 -6.53
C GLY A 103 13.58 11.69 -6.29
N ILE A 104 12.90 10.77 -5.63
CA ILE A 104 11.47 10.85 -5.35
C ILE A 104 11.15 10.74 -3.85
N ALA A 105 9.97 11.25 -3.47
CA ALA A 105 9.39 10.97 -2.15
C ALA A 105 8.19 10.04 -2.28
N GLY A 106 8.07 9.06 -1.36
CA GLY A 106 6.88 8.26 -1.15
C GLY A 106 5.86 8.98 -0.27
N VAL A 107 4.73 8.33 0.01
CA VAL A 107 3.64 8.93 0.81
C VAL A 107 4.11 9.28 2.22
N ALA A 108 4.87 8.40 2.86
CA ALA A 108 5.34 8.53 4.25
C ALA A 108 6.88 8.44 4.31
N PRO A 109 7.62 9.50 3.90
CA PRO A 109 9.07 9.43 3.68
C PRO A 109 9.92 9.28 4.95
N GLU A 110 9.32 9.29 6.15
CA GLU A 110 9.99 8.99 7.42
C GLU A 110 9.50 7.69 8.08
N ALA A 111 8.62 6.92 7.40
CA ALA A 111 8.24 5.59 7.86
C ALA A 111 9.40 4.60 7.75
N SER A 112 9.40 3.60 8.62
CA SER A 112 10.39 2.51 8.62
C SER A 112 9.85 1.30 7.87
N LEU A 113 10.64 0.73 6.97
CA LEU A 113 10.27 -0.42 6.15
C LEU A 113 10.91 -1.71 6.66
N LEU A 114 10.11 -2.72 6.94
CA LEU A 114 10.53 -4.09 7.15
C LEU A 114 10.29 -4.89 5.86
N ILE A 115 11.34 -5.36 5.20
CA ILE A 115 11.21 -6.06 3.92
C ILE A 115 11.01 -7.55 4.17
N VAL A 116 9.89 -8.07 3.76
CA VAL A 116 9.53 -9.48 3.94
C VAL A 116 9.38 -10.11 2.56
N LYS A 117 10.44 -10.79 2.11
CA LYS A 117 10.46 -11.42 0.79
C LYS A 117 9.68 -12.72 0.85
N VAL A 118 8.50 -12.73 0.24
CA VAL A 118 7.55 -13.85 0.19
C VAL A 118 7.23 -14.30 -1.23
N LEU A 119 7.72 -13.55 -2.22
CA LEU A 119 7.62 -13.86 -3.64
C LEU A 119 9.03 -13.99 -4.22
N GLY A 120 9.29 -15.07 -4.95
CA GLY A 120 10.60 -15.40 -5.48
C GLY A 120 10.69 -15.39 -6.99
N GLY A 121 11.93 -15.44 -7.47
CA GLY A 121 12.25 -15.45 -8.89
C GLY A 121 11.91 -14.17 -9.64
N GLU A 122 12.21 -14.16 -10.93
CA GLU A 122 11.89 -13.02 -11.82
C GLU A 122 10.38 -12.87 -12.05
N ASN A 123 9.61 -13.94 -11.90
CA ASN A 123 8.16 -13.96 -12.12
C ASN A 123 7.34 -13.56 -10.88
N GLY A 124 7.97 -13.43 -9.71
CA GLY A 124 7.27 -13.06 -8.48
C GLY A 124 6.22 -14.09 -8.05
N SER A 125 6.59 -15.37 -8.06
CA SER A 125 5.73 -16.46 -7.58
C SER A 125 5.98 -16.75 -6.10
N GLY A 126 4.95 -17.20 -5.37
CA GLY A 126 5.05 -17.56 -3.97
C GLY A 126 4.16 -18.74 -3.60
N GLN A 127 4.40 -19.28 -2.43
CA GLN A 127 3.57 -20.31 -1.80
C GLN A 127 2.76 -19.67 -0.68
N TYR A 128 1.56 -20.14 -0.45
CA TYR A 128 0.72 -19.65 0.66
C TYR A 128 1.46 -19.73 2.01
N GLU A 129 2.24 -20.79 2.22
CA GLU A 129 3.05 -20.94 3.43
C GLU A 129 4.06 -19.80 3.63
N TRP A 130 4.70 -19.32 2.56
CA TRP A 130 5.63 -18.19 2.64
C TRP A 130 4.94 -16.89 3.04
N ILE A 131 3.72 -16.66 2.49
CA ILE A 131 2.92 -15.48 2.84
C ILE A 131 2.47 -15.55 4.31
N ILE A 132 1.93 -16.70 4.74
CA ILE A 132 1.49 -16.94 6.12
C ILE A 132 2.65 -16.71 7.10
N ASN A 133 3.82 -17.29 6.81
CA ASN A 133 5.02 -17.11 7.62
C ASN A 133 5.48 -15.66 7.63
N GLY A 134 5.38 -14.95 6.49
CA GLY A 134 5.70 -13.53 6.36
C GLY A 134 4.77 -12.65 7.20
N ILE A 135 3.46 -12.91 7.18
CA ILE A 135 2.48 -12.20 8.02
C ILE A 135 2.80 -12.41 9.50
N ASN A 136 3.01 -13.67 9.93
CA ASN A 136 3.32 -13.99 11.32
C ASN A 136 4.63 -13.32 11.76
N TYR A 137 5.66 -13.35 10.91
CA TYR A 137 6.92 -12.64 11.18
C TYR A 137 6.73 -11.14 11.34
N ALA A 138 5.93 -10.50 10.48
CA ALA A 138 5.64 -9.08 10.60
C ALA A 138 4.96 -8.73 11.95
N VAL A 139 4.02 -9.58 12.40
CA VAL A 139 3.37 -9.45 13.73
C VAL A 139 4.40 -9.57 14.85
N GLU A 140 5.29 -10.56 14.79
CA GLU A 140 6.38 -10.74 15.78
C GLU A 140 7.32 -9.53 15.84
N GLN A 141 7.60 -8.89 14.69
CA GLN A 141 8.41 -7.66 14.61
C GLN A 141 7.65 -6.41 15.07
N LYS A 142 6.38 -6.56 15.47
CA LYS A 142 5.54 -5.45 15.98
C LYS A 142 5.46 -4.31 14.98
N VAL A 143 5.15 -4.63 13.73
CA VAL A 143 4.87 -3.60 12.71
C VAL A 143 3.49 -3.00 12.95
N ASP A 144 3.26 -1.79 12.46
CA ASP A 144 1.98 -1.11 12.54
C ASP A 144 1.08 -1.47 11.34
N ILE A 145 1.70 -1.72 10.19
CA ILE A 145 1.02 -1.93 8.91
C ILE A 145 1.72 -3.08 8.16
N ILE A 146 0.93 -3.95 7.56
CA ILE A 146 1.33 -4.93 6.55
C ILE A 146 0.81 -4.46 5.20
N SER A 147 1.69 -4.33 4.20
CA SER A 147 1.36 -3.98 2.81
C SER A 147 1.62 -5.18 1.90
N MET A 148 0.58 -5.63 1.19
CA MET A 148 0.63 -6.77 0.29
C MET A 148 0.11 -6.38 -1.10
N SER A 149 0.99 -6.44 -2.11
CA SER A 149 0.64 -6.21 -3.50
C SER A 149 0.67 -7.54 -4.27
N LEU A 150 0.00 -8.53 -3.73
CA LEU A 150 -0.05 -9.92 -4.18
C LEU A 150 -1.45 -10.50 -4.00
N GLY A 151 -1.75 -11.57 -4.71
CA GLY A 151 -3.04 -12.23 -4.57
C GLY A 151 -3.12 -13.56 -5.30
N GLY A 152 -4.19 -14.27 -5.02
CA GLY A 152 -4.53 -15.53 -5.67
C GLY A 152 -6.02 -15.84 -5.57
N PRO A 153 -6.51 -16.77 -6.40
CA PRO A 153 -7.95 -17.05 -6.50
C PRO A 153 -8.50 -17.94 -5.39
N SER A 154 -7.64 -18.50 -4.52
CA SER A 154 -8.06 -19.50 -3.55
C SER A 154 -8.25 -18.89 -2.17
N ASP A 155 -9.42 -19.13 -1.60
CA ASP A 155 -9.68 -18.93 -0.17
C ASP A 155 -8.95 -20.02 0.63
N VAL A 156 -7.97 -19.62 1.44
CA VAL A 156 -7.13 -20.51 2.25
C VAL A 156 -7.32 -20.19 3.72
N PRO A 157 -7.96 -21.10 4.50
CA PRO A 157 -8.28 -20.83 5.90
C PRO A 157 -7.07 -20.45 6.77
N GLU A 158 -5.89 -21.02 6.52
CA GLU A 158 -4.68 -20.71 7.28
C GLU A 158 -4.15 -19.30 6.95
N LEU A 159 -4.38 -18.80 5.73
CA LEU A 159 -4.07 -17.42 5.36
C LEU A 159 -5.03 -16.45 6.05
N GLU A 160 -6.32 -16.76 6.05
CA GLU A 160 -7.35 -15.98 6.75
C GLU A 160 -7.04 -15.89 8.26
N GLU A 161 -6.68 -17.01 8.89
CA GLU A 161 -6.27 -17.04 10.30
C GLU A 161 -5.03 -16.19 10.58
N ALA A 162 -4.03 -16.18 9.69
CA ALA A 162 -2.84 -15.33 9.83
C ALA A 162 -3.22 -13.84 9.76
N VAL A 163 -4.11 -13.46 8.83
CA VAL A 163 -4.66 -12.10 8.73
C VAL A 163 -5.42 -11.71 9.99
N LYS A 164 -6.34 -12.54 10.45
CA LYS A 164 -7.10 -12.32 11.72
C LYS A 164 -6.17 -12.15 12.91
N ASN A 165 -5.12 -12.97 12.99
CA ASN A 165 -4.11 -12.83 14.03
C ASN A 165 -3.37 -11.48 13.96
N ALA A 166 -3.02 -11.00 12.76
CA ALA A 166 -2.39 -9.69 12.57
C ALA A 166 -3.30 -8.56 13.08
N VAL A 167 -4.55 -8.52 12.64
CA VAL A 167 -5.54 -7.52 13.06
C VAL A 167 -5.81 -7.58 14.57
N LYS A 168 -5.95 -8.77 15.15
CA LYS A 168 -6.09 -8.95 16.60
C LYS A 168 -4.91 -8.40 17.40
N ASN A 169 -3.71 -8.37 16.81
CA ASN A 169 -2.51 -7.75 17.39
C ASN A 169 -2.38 -6.25 17.07
N GLY A 170 -3.42 -5.63 16.49
CA GLY A 170 -3.47 -4.20 16.18
C GLY A 170 -2.71 -3.79 14.93
N VAL A 171 -2.40 -4.74 14.05
CA VAL A 171 -1.73 -4.48 12.76
C VAL A 171 -2.77 -4.23 11.69
N LEU A 172 -2.63 -3.13 10.97
CA LEU A 172 -3.45 -2.83 9.78
C LEU A 172 -2.94 -3.66 8.60
N VAL A 173 -3.84 -4.37 7.93
CA VAL A 173 -3.49 -5.22 6.78
C VAL A 173 -4.07 -4.61 5.52
N VAL A 174 -3.21 -4.20 4.59
CA VAL A 174 -3.58 -3.58 3.31
C VAL A 174 -3.23 -4.51 2.16
N CYS A 175 -4.15 -4.72 1.24
CA CYS A 175 -3.92 -5.56 0.08
C CYS A 175 -4.50 -4.96 -1.20
N ALA A 176 -3.80 -5.17 -2.31
CA ALA A 176 -4.27 -4.83 -3.64
C ALA A 176 -5.45 -5.74 -4.04
N ALA A 177 -6.51 -5.16 -4.60
CA ALA A 177 -7.77 -5.85 -4.87
C ALA A 177 -7.70 -6.91 -5.98
N GLY A 178 -6.73 -6.78 -6.90
CA GLY A 178 -6.61 -7.63 -8.09
C GLY A 178 -6.77 -6.83 -9.39
N ASN A 179 -6.31 -7.42 -10.50
CA ASN A 179 -6.30 -6.79 -11.83
C ASN A 179 -6.98 -7.68 -12.88
N GLU A 180 -7.97 -8.44 -12.44
CA GLU A 180 -8.79 -9.32 -13.28
C GLU A 180 -10.14 -8.68 -13.66
N GLY A 181 -10.37 -7.42 -13.26
CA GLY A 181 -11.60 -6.67 -13.52
C GLY A 181 -11.85 -6.38 -15.01
N ASP A 182 -13.10 -6.12 -15.33
CA ASP A 182 -13.57 -5.75 -16.68
C ASP A 182 -14.31 -4.40 -16.72
N GLY A 183 -14.31 -3.67 -15.59
CA GLY A 183 -15.01 -2.40 -15.43
C GLY A 183 -16.53 -2.53 -15.23
N ASP A 184 -17.08 -3.73 -15.16
CA ASP A 184 -18.51 -3.97 -14.91
C ASP A 184 -18.75 -4.13 -13.39
N GLU A 185 -19.57 -3.27 -12.80
CA GLU A 185 -19.94 -3.30 -11.38
C GLU A 185 -20.74 -4.54 -10.96
N ARG A 186 -21.21 -5.33 -11.91
CA ARG A 186 -22.06 -6.51 -11.72
C ARG A 186 -21.28 -7.82 -11.73
N THR A 187 -20.05 -7.81 -12.25
CA THR A 187 -19.12 -8.94 -12.14
C THR A 187 -18.48 -8.95 -10.75
N GLU A 188 -18.03 -10.09 -10.31
CA GLU A 188 -17.38 -10.23 -9.00
C GLU A 188 -16.05 -10.96 -9.22
N GLU A 189 -14.94 -10.22 -9.07
CA GLU A 189 -13.60 -10.78 -9.11
C GLU A 189 -13.02 -10.76 -7.70
N LEU A 190 -12.80 -11.96 -7.13
CA LEU A 190 -12.22 -12.13 -5.81
C LEU A 190 -10.75 -12.52 -5.90
N SER A 191 -9.92 -11.83 -5.13
CA SER A 191 -8.52 -12.14 -4.96
C SER A 191 -8.17 -12.17 -3.46
N TYR A 192 -7.53 -13.22 -3.00
CA TYR A 192 -7.17 -13.38 -1.59
C TYR A 192 -5.69 -13.07 -1.37
N PRO A 193 -5.36 -12.33 -0.28
CA PRO A 193 -6.17 -12.05 0.91
C PRO A 193 -7.07 -10.80 0.83
N ALA A 194 -7.10 -10.03 -0.25
CA ALA A 194 -7.89 -8.80 -0.34
C ALA A 194 -9.40 -9.01 -0.07
N ALA A 195 -9.92 -10.19 -0.41
CA ALA A 195 -11.34 -10.52 -0.20
C ALA A 195 -11.69 -10.95 1.24
N TYR A 196 -10.76 -10.90 2.20
CA TYR A 196 -11.10 -11.12 3.62
C TYR A 196 -11.56 -9.82 4.27
N ASN A 197 -12.61 -9.89 5.09
CA ASN A 197 -13.21 -8.74 5.79
C ASN A 197 -12.24 -7.95 6.68
N GLU A 198 -11.18 -8.58 7.14
CA GLU A 198 -10.17 -7.98 8.02
C GLU A 198 -9.10 -7.19 7.24
N VAL A 199 -9.12 -7.27 5.91
CA VAL A 199 -8.13 -6.64 5.03
C VAL A 199 -8.68 -5.34 4.47
N ILE A 200 -7.86 -4.31 4.43
CA ILE A 200 -8.16 -3.07 3.71
C ILE A 200 -7.89 -3.32 2.22
N ALA A 201 -8.94 -3.59 1.47
CA ALA A 201 -8.88 -3.91 0.04
C ALA A 201 -8.84 -2.63 -0.80
N VAL A 202 -7.81 -2.51 -1.63
CA VAL A 202 -7.54 -1.28 -2.39
C VAL A 202 -7.69 -1.52 -3.89
N GLY A 203 -8.69 -0.87 -4.49
CA GLY A 203 -8.86 -0.79 -5.93
C GLY A 203 -8.03 0.33 -6.57
N SER A 204 -8.05 0.39 -7.90
CA SER A 204 -7.24 1.31 -8.70
C SER A 204 -8.08 2.34 -9.44
N VAL A 205 -7.57 3.57 -9.45
CA VAL A 205 -8.02 4.66 -10.33
C VAL A 205 -6.80 5.36 -10.94
N SER A 206 -7.02 6.11 -12.02
CA SER A 206 -6.01 7.03 -12.56
C SER A 206 -5.78 8.23 -11.63
N VAL A 207 -4.75 9.03 -11.87
CA VAL A 207 -4.52 10.31 -11.16
C VAL A 207 -5.64 11.33 -11.42
N ALA A 208 -6.40 11.17 -12.50
CA ALA A 208 -7.61 11.94 -12.78
C ALA A 208 -8.86 11.44 -12.04
N ARG A 209 -8.71 10.36 -11.24
CA ARG A 209 -9.78 9.67 -10.49
C ARG A 209 -10.79 8.94 -11.37
N GLU A 210 -10.36 8.54 -12.55
CA GLU A 210 -11.13 7.68 -13.43
C GLU A 210 -10.88 6.22 -13.07
N LEU A 211 -11.91 5.38 -13.14
CA LEU A 211 -11.78 3.95 -12.83
C LEU A 211 -10.76 3.29 -13.74
N SER A 212 -9.88 2.49 -13.17
CA SER A 212 -9.03 1.57 -13.94
C SER A 212 -9.84 0.33 -14.29
N GLU A 213 -10.08 0.08 -15.59
CA GLU A 213 -10.93 -1.03 -16.06
C GLU A 213 -10.50 -2.40 -15.52
N PHE A 214 -9.20 -2.58 -15.31
CA PHE A 214 -8.64 -3.82 -14.77
C PHE A 214 -8.88 -4.03 -13.27
N SER A 215 -9.29 -2.98 -12.53
CA SER A 215 -9.47 -3.09 -11.08
C SER A 215 -10.65 -4.02 -10.76
N ASN A 216 -10.40 -5.02 -9.90
CA ASN A 216 -11.43 -5.96 -9.47
C ASN A 216 -12.62 -5.25 -8.85
N ALA A 217 -13.82 -5.79 -9.12
CA ALA A 217 -15.09 -5.38 -8.55
C ALA A 217 -15.59 -6.43 -7.56
N ASN A 218 -15.86 -6.05 -6.34
CA ASN A 218 -16.53 -6.89 -5.34
C ASN A 218 -16.97 -6.04 -4.13
N LYS A 219 -17.71 -6.65 -3.21
CA LYS A 219 -18.26 -5.96 -2.03
C LYS A 219 -17.22 -5.65 -0.95
N GLU A 220 -16.03 -6.25 -1.02
CA GLU A 220 -14.95 -6.08 -0.04
C GLU A 220 -14.01 -4.92 -0.39
N ILE A 221 -14.21 -4.23 -1.50
CA ILE A 221 -13.41 -3.04 -1.85
C ILE A 221 -13.70 -1.93 -0.83
N ASP A 222 -12.67 -1.50 -0.09
CA ASP A 222 -12.81 -0.44 0.91
C ASP A 222 -12.67 0.96 0.33
N LEU A 223 -11.68 1.15 -0.55
CA LEU A 223 -11.41 2.43 -1.19
C LEU A 223 -10.54 2.24 -2.43
N VAL A 224 -10.36 3.33 -3.18
CA VAL A 224 -9.46 3.37 -4.33
C VAL A 224 -8.36 4.41 -4.16
N ALA A 225 -7.22 4.15 -4.79
CA ALA A 225 -6.07 5.04 -4.82
C ALA A 225 -5.41 5.05 -6.22
N PRO A 226 -4.48 5.98 -6.50
CA PRO A 226 -3.80 6.02 -7.79
C PRO A 226 -3.02 4.72 -8.06
N GLY A 227 -3.33 4.06 -9.18
CA GLY A 227 -2.66 2.82 -9.59
C GLY A 227 -2.18 2.80 -11.03
N GLU A 228 -2.38 3.88 -11.81
CA GLU A 228 -1.95 3.97 -13.20
C GLU A 228 -0.75 4.89 -13.38
N ASN A 229 0.26 4.41 -14.13
CA ASN A 229 1.47 5.17 -14.45
C ASN A 229 2.18 5.72 -13.21
N ILE A 230 2.22 4.95 -12.13
CA ILE A 230 2.79 5.35 -10.85
C ILE A 230 4.30 5.31 -10.91
N LEU A 231 4.92 6.48 -10.76
CA LEU A 231 6.37 6.64 -10.69
C LEU A 231 6.88 6.23 -9.30
N SER A 232 7.85 5.31 -9.27
CA SER A 232 8.51 4.89 -8.03
C SER A 232 9.92 4.35 -8.31
N THR A 233 10.59 3.87 -7.26
CA THR A 233 11.94 3.29 -7.30
C THR A 233 11.96 1.91 -7.96
N LEU A 234 13.05 1.59 -8.64
CA LEU A 234 13.35 0.27 -9.20
C LEU A 234 14.77 -0.17 -8.80
N PRO A 235 15.09 -1.47 -8.85
CA PRO A 235 16.43 -1.96 -8.56
C PRO A 235 17.51 -1.27 -9.41
N ASN A 236 18.75 -1.29 -8.88
CA ASN A 236 19.92 -0.67 -9.51
C ASN A 236 19.84 0.85 -9.63
N LYS A 237 19.25 1.51 -8.62
CA LYS A 237 19.10 2.97 -8.54
C LYS A 237 18.31 3.56 -9.70
N LYS A 238 17.40 2.80 -10.28
CA LYS A 238 16.49 3.24 -11.33
C LYS A 238 15.15 3.65 -10.76
N TYR A 239 14.35 4.22 -11.61
CA TYR A 239 12.95 4.56 -11.37
C TYR A 239 12.10 4.01 -12.51
N GLY A 240 10.80 3.90 -12.29
CA GLY A 240 9.91 3.46 -13.35
C GLY A 240 8.46 3.73 -13.05
N LYS A 241 7.65 3.69 -14.10
CA LYS A 241 6.20 3.82 -14.01
C LYS A 241 5.56 2.45 -14.21
N LEU A 242 4.82 2.02 -13.21
CA LEU A 242 4.04 0.78 -13.25
C LEU A 242 2.54 1.08 -13.13
N THR A 243 1.72 0.14 -13.59
CA THR A 243 0.24 0.22 -13.54
C THR A 243 -0.34 -1.06 -12.97
N GLY A 244 -1.23 -0.94 -11.99
CA GLY A 244 -1.93 -2.03 -11.31
C GLY A 244 -2.46 -1.62 -9.94
N THR A 245 -3.38 -2.40 -9.36
CA THR A 245 -3.84 -2.23 -7.96
C THR A 245 -2.67 -2.39 -6.98
N SER A 246 -1.62 -3.12 -7.38
CA SER A 246 -0.33 -3.22 -6.68
C SER A 246 0.38 -1.87 -6.46
N MET A 247 0.08 -0.85 -7.26
CA MET A 247 0.60 0.52 -7.10
C MET A 247 -0.37 1.39 -6.30
N ALA A 248 -1.65 1.04 -6.26
CA ALA A 248 -2.65 1.73 -5.44
C ALA A 248 -2.51 1.38 -3.94
N ALA A 249 -2.37 0.11 -3.60
CA ALA A 249 -2.23 -0.37 -2.22
C ALA A 249 -1.12 0.32 -1.41
N PRO A 250 0.11 0.51 -1.93
CA PRO A 250 1.16 1.22 -1.19
C PRO A 250 0.86 2.71 -0.93
N HIS A 251 0.04 3.38 -1.75
CA HIS A 251 -0.45 4.71 -1.42
C HIS A 251 -1.28 4.70 -0.14
N VAL A 252 -2.15 3.69 0.02
CA VAL A 252 -2.97 3.52 1.23
C VAL A 252 -2.10 3.12 2.43
N SER A 253 -1.13 2.23 2.25
CA SER A 253 -0.20 1.84 3.32
C SER A 253 0.61 3.04 3.85
N GLY A 254 1.10 3.88 2.96
CA GLY A 254 1.78 5.13 3.32
C GLY A 254 0.83 6.14 3.97
N ALA A 255 -0.39 6.28 3.45
CA ALA A 255 -1.42 7.14 4.04
C ALA A 255 -1.77 6.74 5.47
N LEU A 256 -1.92 5.44 5.73
CA LEU A 256 -2.13 4.91 7.08
C LEU A 256 -0.98 5.24 8.03
N ALA A 257 0.27 5.23 7.54
CA ALA A 257 1.41 5.65 8.35
C ALA A 257 1.34 7.14 8.72
N LEU A 258 0.91 8.01 7.80
CA LEU A 258 0.66 9.42 8.10
C LEU A 258 -0.51 9.59 9.07
N ILE A 259 -1.64 8.95 8.82
CA ILE A 259 -2.87 9.04 9.62
C ILE A 259 -2.60 8.57 11.04
N LYS A 260 -2.00 7.37 11.21
CA LYS A 260 -1.71 6.81 12.52
C LYS A 260 -0.78 7.72 13.32
N SER A 261 0.30 8.22 12.70
CA SER A 261 1.22 9.15 13.34
C SER A 261 0.53 10.44 13.79
N TYR A 262 -0.30 11.03 12.93
CA TYR A 262 -1.02 12.27 13.20
C TYR A 262 -2.08 12.13 14.29
N GLU A 263 -2.91 11.10 14.17
CA GLU A 263 -4.05 10.91 15.07
C GLU A 263 -3.61 10.46 16.47
N GLU A 264 -2.59 9.58 16.57
CA GLU A 264 -2.04 9.19 17.88
C GLU A 264 -1.42 10.35 18.63
N GLU A 265 -0.77 11.28 17.92
CA GLU A 265 -0.28 12.52 18.50
C GLU A 265 -1.45 13.42 18.93
N SER A 266 -2.44 13.59 18.10
CA SER A 266 -3.63 14.44 18.39
C SER A 266 -4.43 13.93 19.58
N PHE A 267 -4.66 12.62 19.67
CA PHE A 267 -5.40 11.99 20.77
C PHE A 267 -4.53 11.70 22.01
N GLN A 268 -3.22 11.89 21.94
CA GLN A 268 -2.25 11.61 23.00
C GLN A 268 -2.36 10.15 23.53
N ARG A 269 -2.66 9.20 22.66
CA ARG A 269 -2.74 7.77 22.94
C ARG A 269 -2.57 6.92 21.70
N LYS A 270 -2.27 5.64 21.89
CA LYS A 270 -2.34 4.67 20.81
C LYS A 270 -3.79 4.46 20.37
N LEU A 271 -3.98 4.30 19.06
CA LEU A 271 -5.27 3.97 18.46
C LEU A 271 -5.32 2.48 18.13
N SER A 272 -6.51 1.90 18.25
CA SER A 272 -6.77 0.56 17.75
C SER A 272 -6.77 0.54 16.21
N GLU A 273 -6.61 -0.64 15.64
CA GLU A 273 -6.70 -0.85 14.19
C GLU A 273 -7.99 -0.24 13.63
N SER A 274 -9.15 -0.57 14.20
CA SER A 274 -10.46 -0.07 13.76
C SER A 274 -10.63 1.45 13.91
N GLU A 275 -10.01 2.07 14.91
CA GLU A 275 -10.00 3.53 15.04
C GLU A 275 -9.16 4.17 13.91
N VAL A 276 -8.00 3.60 13.57
CA VAL A 276 -7.18 4.11 12.44
C VAL A 276 -7.90 3.87 11.11
N PHE A 277 -8.55 2.72 10.93
CA PHE A 277 -9.37 2.45 9.74
C PHE A 277 -10.51 3.47 9.60
N ALA A 278 -11.22 3.78 10.67
CA ALA A 278 -12.25 4.81 10.64
C ALA A 278 -11.70 6.19 10.24
N GLN A 279 -10.47 6.53 10.67
CA GLN A 279 -9.80 7.76 10.24
C GLN A 279 -9.38 7.72 8.76
N LEU A 280 -9.04 6.54 8.22
CA LEU A 280 -8.78 6.37 6.79
C LEU A 280 -10.05 6.65 5.97
N ILE A 281 -11.17 6.03 6.35
CA ILE A 281 -12.45 6.21 5.63
C ILE A 281 -12.94 7.67 5.64
N ARG A 282 -12.70 8.40 6.72
CA ARG A 282 -12.98 9.86 6.76
C ARG A 282 -12.10 10.66 5.78
N ARG A 283 -11.03 10.07 5.28
CA ARG A 283 -10.09 10.67 4.32
C ARG A 283 -10.27 10.09 2.91
N THR A 284 -11.52 9.89 2.54
CA THR A 284 -11.92 9.55 1.17
C THR A 284 -12.84 10.61 0.60
N LEU A 285 -12.79 10.78 -0.71
CA LEU A 285 -13.76 11.56 -1.48
C LEU A 285 -14.68 10.60 -2.24
N PRO A 286 -15.99 10.73 -2.09
CA PRO A 286 -16.95 9.95 -2.89
C PRO A 286 -16.70 10.16 -4.38
N LEU A 287 -16.78 9.09 -5.14
CA LEU A 287 -16.73 9.10 -6.60
C LEU A 287 -18.13 8.71 -7.13
N ASP A 288 -18.45 9.20 -8.33
CA ASP A 288 -19.65 8.75 -9.06
C ASP A 288 -19.39 7.40 -9.75
N ILE A 289 -19.02 6.42 -8.94
CA ILE A 289 -18.64 5.04 -9.30
C ILE A 289 -19.32 4.11 -8.29
N ALA A 290 -19.75 2.93 -8.75
CA ALA A 290 -20.38 1.95 -7.89
C ALA A 290 -19.48 1.54 -6.71
N LYS A 291 -20.08 1.22 -5.57
CA LYS A 291 -19.34 0.82 -4.37
C LYS A 291 -18.55 -0.48 -4.53
N THR A 292 -19.03 -1.38 -5.37
CA THR A 292 -18.31 -2.61 -5.71
C THR A 292 -16.98 -2.35 -6.42
N LEU A 293 -16.82 -1.19 -7.04
CA LEU A 293 -15.61 -0.77 -7.76
C LEU A 293 -14.75 0.22 -6.97
N ALA A 294 -15.37 1.10 -6.15
CA ALA A 294 -14.67 2.20 -5.50
C ALA A 294 -14.78 2.23 -3.97
N GLY A 295 -15.54 1.33 -3.34
CA GLY A 295 -15.74 1.29 -1.90
C GLY A 295 -16.27 2.62 -1.35
N ASN A 296 -15.53 3.22 -0.42
CA ASN A 296 -15.82 4.52 0.18
C ASN A 296 -15.31 5.71 -0.65
N GLY A 297 -14.65 5.45 -1.78
CA GLY A 297 -14.16 6.46 -2.71
C GLY A 297 -12.65 6.61 -2.74
N PHE A 298 -12.19 7.73 -3.28
CA PHE A 298 -10.80 8.03 -3.54
C PHE A 298 -10.06 8.50 -2.27
N LEU A 299 -8.88 7.94 -2.01
CA LEU A 299 -8.00 8.38 -0.92
C LEU A 299 -7.64 9.87 -1.05
N TYR A 300 -7.96 10.66 -0.02
CA TYR A 300 -7.72 12.10 -0.01
C TYR A 300 -7.46 12.60 1.41
N LEU A 301 -6.20 12.75 1.77
CA LEU A 301 -5.74 12.92 3.14
C LEU A 301 -6.27 14.17 3.86
N THR A 302 -6.61 15.23 3.12
CA THR A 302 -7.10 16.50 3.66
C THR A 302 -8.63 16.63 3.68
N ALA A 303 -9.39 15.59 3.32
CA ALA A 303 -10.85 15.65 3.27
C ALA A 303 -11.51 16.20 4.56
N PRO A 304 -11.09 15.81 5.79
CA PRO A 304 -11.66 16.36 7.01
C PRO A 304 -11.40 17.87 7.19
N ASP A 305 -10.22 18.34 6.80
CA ASP A 305 -9.85 19.75 6.93
C ASP A 305 -10.68 20.64 6.00
N GLU A 306 -10.82 20.22 4.73
CA GLU A 306 -11.60 20.95 3.74
C GLU A 306 -13.10 20.99 4.08
N LEU A 307 -13.63 19.95 4.71
CA LEU A 307 -15.00 19.93 5.23
C LEU A 307 -15.18 20.91 6.39
N ALA A 308 -14.21 20.97 7.31
CA ALA A 308 -14.24 21.91 8.43
C ALA A 308 -14.20 23.36 7.94
N GLU A 309 -13.30 23.70 7.01
CA GLU A 309 -13.19 25.04 6.42
C GLU A 309 -14.50 25.47 5.72
N LYS A 310 -15.13 24.57 4.97
CA LYS A 310 -16.43 24.86 4.32
C LYS A 310 -17.54 25.09 5.33
N ALA A 311 -17.56 24.35 6.44
CA ALA A 311 -18.54 24.54 7.50
C ALA A 311 -18.37 25.91 8.20
N GLU A 312 -17.14 26.34 8.49
CA GLU A 312 -16.83 27.63 9.05
C GLU A 312 -17.25 28.79 8.12
N GLN A 313 -16.91 28.67 6.82
CA GLN A 313 -17.30 29.65 5.81
C GLN A 313 -18.84 29.79 5.68
N SER A 314 -19.57 28.69 5.73
CA SER A 314 -21.03 28.70 5.66
C SER A 314 -21.65 29.31 6.91
N HIS A 315 -21.06 29.16 8.10
CA HIS A 315 -21.52 29.82 9.33
C HIS A 315 -21.32 31.36 9.30
N LEU A 316 -20.17 31.79 8.72
CA LEU A 316 -19.91 33.24 8.56
C LEU A 316 -20.83 33.93 7.56
N LEU A 317 -21.43 33.22 6.62
CA LEU A 317 -22.39 33.77 5.63
C LEU A 317 -23.83 33.81 6.17
N THR A 318 -24.10 33.21 7.34
CA THR A 318 -25.43 33.16 7.97
C THR A 318 -25.55 34.08 9.19
N LEU A 319 -24.50 34.81 9.53
CA LEU A 319 -24.46 35.90 10.53
C LEU A 319 -24.44 37.26 9.85
#